data_2fe0a5d60ebc12ce0eac29347c31fab1
#
_entry.id   2fe0a5d60ebc12ce0eac29347c31fab1
#
_cell.length_a   1.000
_cell.length_b   1.000
_cell.length_c   1.000
_cell.angle_alpha   90.00
_cell.angle_beta   90.00
_cell.angle_gamma   90.00
#
_symmetry.space_group_name_H-M   'P 1'
#
loop_
_entity.id
_entity.type
_entity.pdbx_description
1 polymer ?
#
loop_
_entity_poly.entity_id
_entity_poly.type
_entity_poly.pdbx_seq_one_letter_code
_entity_poly.pdbx_strand_id
1 'polypeptide(L)'
;MIDWSKQHCGIHQAPYDKVLELMPDVGEILETFPDNPHDFTWDVKVHMLMPRQYPCIPNWHTDNVPRENGLQRFDKIQSHLPMYCWISGPPLTQFKHGYIAPRTWIRFTQLDEHRGTESAEFCWRGFIRATHKGIMMPKASDYLRRHAQVYLDAKTYQW
;
A
#
# COMPACT_ATOMS: atom_id res chain seq x y z
N MET A 1 -10.41 -2.93 -17.39
CA MET A 1 -9.32 -3.34 -16.48
C MET A 1 -8.14 -2.40 -16.67
N ILE A 2 -7.59 -1.83 -15.59
CA ILE A 2 -6.49 -0.87 -15.64
C ILE A 2 -5.20 -1.51 -16.17
N ASP A 3 -4.52 -0.81 -17.08
CA ASP A 3 -3.18 -1.15 -17.57
C ASP A 3 -2.14 -0.39 -16.73
N TRP A 4 -1.54 -1.08 -15.77
CA TRP A 4 -0.58 -0.47 -14.85
C TRP A 4 0.69 0.03 -15.53
N SER A 5 1.04 -0.51 -16.70
CA SER A 5 2.22 -0.07 -17.45
C SER A 5 2.07 1.33 -18.07
N LYS A 6 0.84 1.82 -18.16
CA LYS A 6 0.51 3.15 -18.73
C LYS A 6 0.30 4.23 -17.66
N GLN A 7 0.38 3.87 -16.40
CA GLN A 7 0.23 4.84 -15.33
C GLN A 7 1.56 5.59 -15.09
N HIS A 8 1.54 6.90 -15.24
CA HIS A 8 2.74 7.74 -15.14
C HIS A 8 3.06 8.20 -13.72
N CYS A 9 2.11 8.12 -12.82
CA CYS A 9 2.28 8.43 -11.40
C CYS A 9 1.32 7.60 -10.56
N GLY A 10 1.62 7.50 -9.27
CA GLY A 10 0.71 6.99 -8.26
C GLY A 10 0.03 8.11 -7.48
N ILE A 11 -0.65 7.73 -6.42
CA ILE A 11 -1.37 8.63 -5.51
C ILE A 11 -0.77 8.49 -4.11
N HIS A 12 -0.65 9.62 -3.40
CA HIS A 12 -0.14 9.67 -2.04
C HIS A 12 -1.11 10.37 -1.10
N GLN A 13 -1.70 9.63 -0.18
CA GLN A 13 -2.56 10.14 0.90
C GLN A 13 -3.67 11.09 0.43
N ALA A 14 -4.33 10.78 -0.65
CA ALA A 14 -5.38 11.61 -1.23
C ALA A 14 -6.77 11.25 -0.68
N PRO A 15 -7.69 12.21 -0.57
CA PRO A 15 -9.10 11.91 -0.36
C PRO A 15 -9.70 11.20 -1.58
N TYR A 16 -10.80 10.48 -1.38
CA TYR A 16 -11.43 9.64 -2.40
C TYR A 16 -11.71 10.36 -3.71
N ASP A 17 -12.36 11.51 -3.66
CA ASP A 17 -12.72 12.26 -4.87
C ASP A 17 -11.47 12.70 -5.66
N LYS A 18 -10.38 13.00 -4.95
CA LYS A 18 -9.12 13.40 -5.57
C LYS A 18 -8.42 12.22 -6.26
N VAL A 19 -8.59 11.01 -5.74
CA VAL A 19 -8.09 9.79 -6.42
C VAL A 19 -8.80 9.61 -7.76
N LEU A 20 -10.12 9.73 -7.79
CA LEU A 20 -10.91 9.59 -9.02
C LEU A 20 -10.58 10.69 -10.05
N GLU A 21 -10.30 11.92 -9.58
CA GLU A 21 -9.86 13.02 -10.45
C GLU A 21 -8.50 12.75 -11.08
N LEU A 22 -7.53 12.30 -10.28
CA LEU A 22 -6.14 12.13 -10.71
C LEU A 22 -5.86 10.81 -11.43
N MET A 23 -6.61 9.76 -11.11
CA MET A 23 -6.45 8.41 -11.67
C MET A 23 -7.81 7.73 -11.88
N PRO A 24 -8.62 8.22 -12.83
CA PRO A 24 -9.98 7.68 -13.02
C PRO A 24 -10.01 6.18 -13.34
N ASP A 25 -8.94 5.64 -13.91
CA ASP A 25 -8.84 4.21 -14.28
C ASP A 25 -8.94 3.26 -13.07
N VAL A 26 -8.69 3.72 -11.84
CA VAL A 26 -8.88 2.90 -10.64
C VAL A 26 -10.33 2.86 -10.15
N GLY A 27 -11.22 3.65 -10.74
CA GLY A 27 -12.61 3.77 -10.31
C GLY A 27 -13.32 2.43 -10.18
N GLU A 28 -13.22 1.56 -11.19
CA GLU A 28 -13.83 0.22 -11.17
C GLU A 28 -13.34 -0.63 -9.97
N ILE A 29 -12.08 -0.46 -9.56
CA ILE A 29 -11.55 -1.17 -8.39
C ILE A 29 -12.11 -0.56 -7.10
N LEU A 30 -12.17 0.77 -7.02
CA LEU A 30 -12.66 1.47 -5.85
C LEU A 30 -14.16 1.25 -5.60
N GLU A 31 -14.96 0.99 -6.64
CA GLU A 31 -16.37 0.61 -6.53
C GLU A 31 -16.56 -0.73 -5.79
N THR A 32 -15.54 -1.59 -5.77
CA THR A 32 -15.58 -2.86 -5.03
C THR A 32 -15.14 -2.73 -3.57
N PHE A 33 -14.81 -1.53 -3.12
CA PHE A 33 -14.32 -1.29 -1.77
C PHE A 33 -15.38 -1.63 -0.74
N PRO A 34 -15.06 -2.39 0.33
CA PRO A 34 -16.05 -2.95 1.23
C PRO A 34 -16.56 -2.01 2.32
N ASP A 35 -16.11 -0.75 2.34
CA ASP A 35 -16.46 0.23 3.38
C ASP A 35 -16.79 1.59 2.75
N ASN A 36 -17.10 2.61 3.56
CA ASN A 36 -17.34 3.95 3.04
C ASN A 36 -16.03 4.60 2.58
N PRO A 37 -15.81 4.81 1.26
CA PRO A 37 -14.53 5.30 0.75
C PRO A 37 -14.17 6.71 1.21
N HIS A 38 -15.14 7.52 1.61
CA HIS A 38 -14.93 8.89 2.10
C HIS A 38 -14.33 8.93 3.51
N ASP A 39 -14.37 7.82 4.26
CA ASP A 39 -13.74 7.72 5.59
C ASP A 39 -12.25 7.38 5.54
N PHE A 40 -11.71 7.24 4.34
CA PHE A 40 -10.33 6.79 4.13
C PHE A 40 -9.49 7.80 3.36
N THR A 41 -8.19 7.74 3.62
CA THR A 41 -7.13 8.37 2.84
C THR A 41 -6.48 7.30 1.97
N TRP A 42 -6.17 7.64 0.73
CA TRP A 42 -5.83 6.68 -0.31
C TRP A 42 -4.39 6.81 -0.80
N ASP A 43 -3.71 5.68 -0.88
CA ASP A 43 -2.44 5.53 -1.57
C ASP A 43 -2.61 4.59 -2.77
N VAL A 44 -2.05 4.96 -3.91
CA VAL A 44 -1.93 4.08 -5.08
C VAL A 44 -0.46 4.04 -5.49
N LYS A 45 0.12 2.86 -5.51
CA LYS A 45 1.50 2.65 -5.95
C LYS A 45 1.51 1.86 -7.24
N VAL A 46 2.32 2.30 -8.18
CA VAL A 46 2.57 1.61 -9.44
C VAL A 46 4.03 1.16 -9.44
N HIS A 47 4.26 -0.13 -9.53
CA HIS A 47 5.59 -0.71 -9.54
C HIS A 47 5.91 -1.36 -10.88
N MET A 48 7.09 -1.08 -11.40
CA MET A 48 7.74 -1.90 -12.40
C MET A 48 8.83 -2.69 -11.68
N LEU A 49 8.64 -4.00 -11.56
CA LEU A 49 9.56 -4.88 -10.86
C LEU A 49 10.36 -5.71 -11.86
N MET A 50 11.66 -5.74 -11.64
CA MET A 50 12.56 -6.68 -12.30
C MET A 50 12.68 -7.96 -11.45
N PRO A 51 13.15 -9.09 -12.03
CA PRO A 51 13.43 -10.28 -11.24
C PRO A 51 14.26 -9.96 -9.98
N ARG A 52 13.88 -10.53 -8.85
CA ARG A 52 14.51 -10.39 -7.54
C ARG A 52 14.31 -9.05 -6.82
N GLN A 53 13.52 -8.15 -7.38
CA GLN A 53 13.11 -6.93 -6.68
C GLN A 53 11.87 -7.17 -5.80
N TYR A 54 11.76 -6.39 -4.73
CA TYR A 54 10.66 -6.44 -3.75
C TYR A 54 9.78 -5.20 -3.88
N PRO A 55 8.45 -5.33 -3.88
CA PRO A 55 7.53 -4.18 -4.01
C PRO A 55 7.37 -3.36 -2.73
N CYS A 56 7.76 -3.88 -1.59
CA CYS A 56 7.76 -3.18 -0.31
C CYS A 56 8.85 -3.78 0.59
N ILE A 57 8.97 -3.25 1.80
CA ILE A 57 9.96 -3.67 2.78
C ILE A 57 9.97 -5.19 2.91
N PRO A 58 11.12 -5.86 2.67
CA PRO A 58 11.20 -7.33 2.68
C PRO A 58 11.20 -7.94 4.08
N ASN A 59 11.48 -7.16 5.11
CA ASN A 59 11.40 -7.62 6.49
C ASN A 59 9.97 -7.43 7.03
N TRP A 60 9.58 -8.27 7.98
CA TRP A 60 8.30 -8.14 8.67
C TRP A 60 8.19 -6.77 9.34
N HIS A 61 7.14 -6.03 9.04
CA HIS A 61 6.88 -4.69 9.55
C HIS A 61 5.38 -4.42 9.65
N THR A 62 5.06 -3.35 10.37
CA THR A 62 3.70 -2.81 10.49
C THR A 62 3.64 -1.44 9.81
N ASP A 63 2.44 -1.04 9.37
CA ASP A 63 2.22 0.25 8.74
C ASP A 63 1.68 1.28 9.73
N ASN A 64 2.06 2.56 9.53
CA ASN A 64 1.52 3.73 10.20
C ASN A 64 1.64 3.73 11.74
N VAL A 65 2.59 2.99 12.29
CA VAL A 65 2.91 3.07 13.72
C VAL A 65 3.76 4.31 13.97
N PRO A 66 3.33 5.23 14.87
CA PRO A 66 4.12 6.42 15.19
C PRO A 66 5.51 6.06 15.70
N ARG A 67 6.49 6.91 15.42
CA ARG A 67 7.86 6.76 15.91
C ARG A 67 8.27 7.98 16.74
N GLU A 68 8.97 7.71 17.84
CA GLU A 68 9.67 8.72 18.62
C GLU A 68 11.11 8.26 18.86
N ASN A 69 12.07 9.13 18.56
CA ASN A 69 13.50 8.82 18.67
C ASN A 69 13.89 7.52 17.92
N GLY A 70 13.27 7.27 16.77
CA GLY A 70 13.51 6.09 15.94
C GLY A 70 12.77 4.81 16.39
N LEU A 71 12.11 4.83 17.57
CA LEU A 71 11.40 3.67 18.12
C LEU A 71 9.91 3.73 17.80
N GLN A 72 9.34 2.58 17.43
CA GLN A 72 7.90 2.45 17.21
C GLN A 72 7.13 2.57 18.51
N ARG A 73 6.06 3.35 18.49
CA ARG A 73 5.20 3.64 19.65
C ARG A 73 3.86 2.93 19.50
N PHE A 74 3.84 1.65 19.82
CA PHE A 74 2.61 0.84 19.80
C PHE A 74 1.57 1.26 20.84
N ASP A 75 1.98 1.99 21.87
CA ASP A 75 1.08 2.60 22.86
C ASP A 75 0.25 3.78 22.31
N LYS A 76 0.61 4.29 21.12
CA LYS A 76 -0.07 5.41 20.44
C LYS A 76 -0.85 5.02 19.20
N ILE A 77 -1.04 3.74 18.94
CA ILE A 77 -1.80 3.26 17.79
C ILE A 77 -3.31 3.27 18.03
N GLN A 78 -4.05 3.22 16.93
CA GLN A 78 -5.52 3.15 16.90
C GLN A 78 -5.92 1.84 16.23
N SER A 79 -5.60 0.71 16.90
CA SER A 79 -5.73 -0.63 16.36
C SER A 79 -7.17 -1.07 16.02
N HIS A 80 -8.17 -0.34 16.53
CA HIS A 80 -9.59 -0.57 16.19
C HIS A 80 -10.00 0.03 14.84
N LEU A 81 -9.17 0.94 14.26
CA LEU A 81 -9.43 1.55 12.98
C LEU A 81 -8.83 0.72 11.84
N PRO A 82 -9.60 0.45 10.78
CA PRO A 82 -9.15 -0.41 9.71
C PRO A 82 -8.25 0.30 8.71
N MET A 83 -7.36 -0.50 8.12
CA MET A 83 -6.75 -0.26 6.82
C MET A 83 -7.17 -1.38 5.87
N TYR A 84 -7.13 -1.10 4.59
CA TYR A 84 -7.35 -2.10 3.55
C TYR A 84 -6.27 -2.00 2.50
N CYS A 85 -5.92 -3.12 1.88
CA CYS A 85 -5.07 -3.13 0.70
C CYS A 85 -5.62 -4.04 -0.38
N TRP A 86 -5.26 -3.71 -1.60
CA TRP A 86 -5.61 -4.42 -2.82
C TRP A 86 -4.39 -4.45 -3.73
N ILE A 87 -4.15 -5.56 -4.41
CA ILE A 87 -3.05 -5.71 -5.38
C ILE A 87 -3.56 -6.26 -6.71
N SER A 88 -2.98 -5.81 -7.81
CA SER A 88 -3.32 -6.34 -9.14
C SER A 88 -2.79 -7.75 -9.38
N GLY A 89 -1.73 -8.14 -8.68
CA GLY A 89 -0.88 -9.31 -8.89
C GLY A 89 0.48 -8.90 -9.47
N PRO A 90 1.47 -9.76 -9.40
CA PRO A 90 1.50 -11.05 -8.71
C PRO A 90 1.44 -10.93 -7.18
N PRO A 91 1.14 -12.02 -6.43
CA PRO A 91 0.94 -12.00 -4.97
C PRO A 91 2.28 -11.89 -4.23
N LEU A 92 2.87 -10.70 -4.21
CA LEU A 92 4.17 -10.40 -3.61
C LEU A 92 4.09 -9.69 -2.25
N THR A 93 2.89 -9.55 -1.69
CA THR A 93 2.69 -9.04 -0.33
C THR A 93 2.17 -10.16 0.54
N GLN A 94 2.88 -10.41 1.64
CA GLN A 94 2.60 -11.50 2.56
C GLN A 94 2.30 -10.95 3.96
N PHE A 95 1.16 -11.34 4.51
CA PHE A 95 0.84 -11.20 5.94
C PHE A 95 1.24 -12.48 6.69
N LYS A 96 1.26 -12.43 8.03
CA LYS A 96 1.60 -13.61 8.85
C LYS A 96 0.70 -14.83 8.57
N HIS A 97 -0.54 -14.60 8.17
CA HIS A 97 -1.51 -15.67 7.85
C HIS A 97 -1.49 -16.08 6.36
N GLY A 98 -0.71 -15.46 5.51
CA GLY A 98 -0.58 -15.84 4.10
C GLY A 98 -0.42 -14.65 3.15
N TYR A 99 -0.28 -14.98 1.87
CA TYR A 99 -0.21 -13.99 0.80
C TYR A 99 -1.57 -13.33 0.53
N ILE A 100 -1.55 -12.06 0.13
CA ILE A 100 -2.74 -11.40 -0.38
C ILE A 100 -3.11 -12.01 -1.74
N ALA A 101 -4.35 -12.48 -1.86
CA ALA A 101 -4.88 -12.88 -3.16
C ALA A 101 -5.00 -11.65 -4.07
N PRO A 102 -4.55 -11.73 -5.34
CA PRO A 102 -4.73 -10.65 -6.30
C PRO A 102 -6.21 -10.28 -6.46
N ARG A 103 -6.47 -9.00 -6.68
CA ARG A 103 -7.80 -8.43 -6.94
C ARG A 103 -8.81 -8.66 -5.81
N THR A 104 -8.31 -8.72 -4.58
CA THR A 104 -9.14 -8.91 -3.38
C THR A 104 -8.76 -7.85 -2.35
N TRP A 105 -9.76 -7.23 -1.72
CA TRP A 105 -9.53 -6.34 -0.60
C TRP A 105 -9.24 -7.14 0.67
N ILE A 106 -8.14 -6.80 1.33
CA ILE A 106 -7.75 -7.36 2.62
C ILE A 106 -7.82 -6.28 3.69
N ARG A 107 -8.59 -6.54 4.74
CA ARG A 107 -8.65 -5.68 5.92
C ARG A 107 -7.51 -6.02 6.86
N PHE A 108 -6.82 -5.01 7.37
CA PHE A 108 -5.75 -5.15 8.36
C PHE A 108 -5.68 -3.93 9.28
N THR A 109 -4.83 -3.98 10.28
CA THR A 109 -4.64 -2.92 11.28
C THR A 109 -3.18 -2.58 11.45
N GLN A 110 -2.89 -1.58 12.31
CA GLN A 110 -1.53 -1.20 12.67
C GLN A 110 -0.75 -2.28 13.45
N LEU A 111 -1.41 -3.37 13.88
CA LEU A 111 -0.78 -4.51 14.55
C LEU A 111 -0.40 -5.64 13.59
N ASP A 112 -0.92 -5.61 12.37
CA ASP A 112 -0.71 -6.70 11.42
C ASP A 112 0.62 -6.58 10.69
N GLU A 113 1.54 -7.50 10.98
CA GLU A 113 2.82 -7.55 10.31
C GLU A 113 2.70 -8.14 8.90
N HIS A 114 3.40 -7.51 7.98
CA HIS A 114 3.48 -7.95 6.58
C HIS A 114 4.85 -7.64 6.01
N ARG A 115 5.11 -8.21 4.82
CA ARG A 115 6.37 -8.00 4.08
C ARG A 115 6.17 -8.11 2.58
N GLY A 116 7.11 -7.56 1.83
CA GLY A 116 7.28 -7.85 0.42
C GLY A 116 8.05 -9.15 0.22
N THR A 117 7.75 -9.87 -0.86
CA THR A 117 8.54 -10.99 -1.33
C THR A 117 9.10 -10.68 -2.71
N GLU A 118 10.16 -11.39 -3.12
CA GLU A 118 10.82 -11.08 -4.38
C GLU A 118 9.98 -11.45 -5.59
N SER A 119 10.04 -10.63 -6.63
CA SER A 119 9.48 -10.96 -7.92
C SER A 119 10.33 -12.01 -8.63
N ALA A 120 9.70 -13.04 -9.19
CA ALA A 120 10.39 -14.06 -9.98
C ALA A 120 10.71 -13.57 -11.40
N GLU A 121 9.96 -12.61 -11.90
CA GLU A 121 10.05 -12.14 -13.28
C GLU A 121 9.72 -10.64 -13.39
N PHE A 122 9.96 -10.07 -14.55
CA PHE A 122 9.53 -8.70 -14.86
C PHE A 122 8.01 -8.60 -14.78
N CYS A 123 7.51 -7.59 -14.07
CA CYS A 123 6.08 -7.34 -14.00
C CYS A 123 5.75 -5.87 -13.67
N TRP A 124 4.59 -5.42 -14.16
CA TRP A 124 3.92 -4.23 -13.67
C TRP A 124 2.90 -4.62 -12.59
N ARG A 125 2.86 -3.86 -11.51
CA ARG A 125 2.01 -4.15 -10.35
C ARG A 125 1.39 -2.88 -9.80
N GLY A 126 0.09 -2.90 -9.63
CA GLY A 126 -0.64 -1.89 -8.88
C GLY A 126 -0.87 -2.34 -7.43
N PHE A 127 -0.73 -1.41 -6.51
CA PHE A 127 -1.05 -1.57 -5.09
C PHE A 127 -1.90 -0.40 -4.64
N ILE A 128 -3.03 -0.67 -4.00
CA ILE A 128 -3.92 0.35 -3.44
C ILE A 128 -4.03 0.11 -1.94
N ARG A 129 -3.89 1.17 -1.15
CA ARG A 129 -4.11 1.14 0.29
C ARG A 129 -5.08 2.23 0.71
N ALA A 130 -6.10 1.83 1.45
CA ALA A 130 -7.00 2.74 2.15
C ALA A 130 -6.63 2.75 3.64
N THR A 131 -6.39 3.93 4.19
CA THR A 131 -6.09 4.13 5.61
C THR A 131 -7.20 4.97 6.23
N HIS A 132 -7.87 4.47 7.28
CA HIS A 132 -8.92 5.22 7.94
C HIS A 132 -8.42 6.59 8.39
N LYS A 133 -9.21 7.65 8.17
CA LYS A 133 -8.82 9.04 8.47
C LYS A 133 -8.51 9.31 9.94
N GLY A 134 -9.02 8.47 10.85
CA GLY A 134 -8.71 8.55 12.27
C GLY A 134 -7.29 8.10 12.62
N ILE A 135 -6.61 7.38 11.73
CA ILE A 135 -5.20 6.99 11.94
C ILE A 135 -4.32 8.21 11.63
N MET A 136 -3.48 8.61 12.59
CA MET A 136 -2.57 9.73 12.42
C MET A 136 -1.49 9.43 11.40
N MET A 137 -1.36 10.32 10.41
CA MET A 137 -0.32 10.30 9.38
C MET A 137 0.18 11.72 9.12
N PRO A 138 1.43 11.88 8.66
CA PRO A 138 1.90 13.18 8.18
C PRO A 138 1.02 13.68 7.03
N LYS A 139 0.69 14.96 7.01
CA LYS A 139 -0.07 15.55 5.90
C LYS A 139 0.76 15.52 4.62
N ALA A 140 0.17 15.02 3.55
CA ALA A 140 0.72 15.17 2.21
C ALA A 140 0.47 16.59 1.70
N SER A 141 1.49 17.22 1.14
CA SER A 141 1.38 18.54 0.50
C SER A 141 1.02 18.42 -0.99
N ASP A 142 1.29 17.27 -1.58
CA ASP A 142 1.04 16.92 -2.97
C ASP A 142 0.53 15.48 -3.02
N TYR A 143 -0.60 15.26 -3.70
CA TYR A 143 -1.23 13.95 -3.81
C TYR A 143 -0.62 13.04 -4.87
N LEU A 144 0.37 13.52 -5.63
CA LEU A 144 1.03 12.71 -6.66
C LEU A 144 2.26 11.99 -6.10
N ARG A 145 2.33 10.70 -6.37
CA ARG A 145 3.51 9.87 -6.13
C ARG A 145 4.23 9.65 -7.46
N ARG A 146 5.35 10.35 -7.65
CA ARG A 146 6.09 10.36 -8.92
C ARG A 146 7.05 9.20 -9.09
N HIS A 147 7.29 8.43 -8.05
CA HIS A 147 8.11 7.21 -8.08
C HIS A 147 7.60 6.20 -7.07
N ALA A 148 7.82 4.94 -7.35
CA ALA A 148 7.58 3.86 -6.41
C ALA A 148 8.92 3.30 -5.93
N GLN A 149 9.00 3.05 -4.64
CA GLN A 149 10.16 2.44 -4.02
C GLN A 149 10.17 0.94 -4.29
N VAL A 150 11.31 0.40 -4.74
CA VAL A 150 11.59 -1.03 -4.81
C VAL A 150 12.82 -1.35 -3.97
N TYR A 151 12.90 -2.56 -3.48
CA TYR A 151 13.98 -3.03 -2.61
C TYR A 151 14.74 -4.16 -3.30
N LEU A 152 16.06 -4.19 -3.12
CA LEU A 152 16.94 -5.10 -3.86
C LEU A 152 17.41 -6.30 -3.05
N ASP A 153 17.49 -6.19 -1.73
CA ASP A 153 18.04 -7.24 -0.86
C ASP A 153 17.40 -7.25 0.51
N ALA A 154 16.74 -8.37 0.82
CA ALA A 154 16.09 -8.56 2.12
C ALA A 154 17.07 -8.77 3.27
N LYS A 155 18.29 -9.27 2.99
CA LYS A 155 19.26 -9.63 4.02
C LYS A 155 19.96 -8.42 4.63
N THR A 156 20.12 -7.36 3.84
CA THR A 156 20.78 -6.13 4.27
C THR A 156 19.85 -5.06 4.76
N TYR A 157 18.54 -5.21 4.52
CA TYR A 157 17.52 -4.24 4.90
C TYR A 157 17.02 -4.53 6.32
N GLN A 158 17.19 -3.55 7.22
CA GLN A 158 16.69 -3.61 8.60
C GLN A 158 15.63 -2.53 8.83
N TRP A 159 14.57 -2.92 9.50
CA TRP A 159 13.43 -2.04 9.78
C TRP A 159 13.11 -1.94 11.27
#